data_17b02288118167608a4a49faf82f0730
#
_entry.id   17b02288118167608a4a49faf82f0730
#
_cell.length_a   1.000
_cell.length_b   1.000
_cell.length_c   1.000
_cell.angle_alpha   90.00
_cell.angle_beta   90.00
_cell.angle_gamma   90.00
#
_symmetry.space_group_name_H-M   'P 1'
#
loop_
_entity.id
_entity.type
_entity.pdbx_description
1 polymer ?
#
loop_
_entity_poly.entity_id
_entity_poly.type
_entity_poly.pdbx_seq_one_letter_code
_entity_poly.pdbx_strand_id
1 'polypeptide(L)'
;MTTAVLDRRHLLAAGGLIMVAKASGLLLPARAEGFAPTESMAGGSNNYRKGAAIMDRIGKGGFWMSGTVRRAGNGAPLAGQRIQIWAHTVEGQEQEPQSHGATLTDENGAFRLEMPQIIPIFGQPHGHLAYDSGEFKTVFLRPVMRSAKETSLEAHFVLQPA
;
A
#
# COMPACT_ATOMS: atom_id res chain seq x y z
N MET A 1 -31.34 -78.80 -24.30
CA MET A 1 -30.99 -77.68 -23.42
C MET A 1 -29.55 -77.34 -23.69
N THR A 2 -29.29 -76.33 -24.50
CA THR A 2 -27.97 -76.00 -25.00
C THR A 2 -27.61 -74.62 -24.56
N THR A 3 -26.67 -74.50 -23.63
CA THR A 3 -26.12 -73.29 -23.13
C THR A 3 -25.10 -72.71 -24.13
N ALA A 4 -25.39 -71.58 -24.69
CA ALA A 4 -24.47 -70.88 -25.56
C ALA A 4 -23.43 -70.09 -24.72
N VAL A 5 -22.16 -70.44 -24.90
CA VAL A 5 -21.03 -69.74 -24.34
C VAL A 5 -20.70 -68.59 -25.27
N LEU A 6 -20.79 -67.38 -24.78
CA LEU A 6 -20.39 -66.17 -25.50
C LEU A 6 -18.87 -66.04 -25.45
N ASP A 7 -18.23 -66.16 -26.60
CA ASP A 7 -16.83 -66.05 -26.81
C ASP A 7 -16.40 -64.55 -26.80
N ARG A 8 -15.50 -64.23 -25.91
CA ARG A 8 -14.94 -62.87 -25.70
C ARG A 8 -13.67 -62.63 -26.53
N ARG A 9 -13.77 -62.71 -27.81
CA ARG A 9 -12.59 -62.40 -28.65
C ARG A 9 -13.01 -61.72 -29.94
N HIS A 10 -13.24 -60.43 -29.89
CA HIS A 10 -13.03 -59.49 -31.01
C HIS A 10 -13.21 -58.06 -30.49
N LEU A 11 -12.25 -57.60 -29.72
CA LEU A 11 -12.06 -56.16 -29.54
C LEU A 11 -10.90 -55.77 -30.39
N LEU A 12 -11.14 -55.46 -31.64
CA LEU A 12 -10.17 -54.87 -32.55
C LEU A 12 -9.78 -53.49 -32.05
N ALA A 13 -8.52 -53.34 -31.79
CA ALA A 13 -7.84 -52.09 -31.51
C ALA A 13 -7.98 -51.12 -32.68
N ALA A 14 -8.90 -50.19 -32.61
CA ALA A 14 -8.87 -48.98 -33.38
C ALA A 14 -7.87 -48.05 -32.72
N GLY A 15 -6.64 -48.09 -33.24
CA GLY A 15 -5.60 -47.13 -32.82
C GLY A 15 -5.96 -45.71 -33.24
N GLY A 16 -6.64 -45.01 -32.35
CA GLY A 16 -6.81 -43.57 -32.44
C GLY A 16 -5.52 -42.92 -32.02
N LEU A 17 -4.76 -42.46 -33.02
CA LEU A 17 -3.59 -41.60 -32.80
C LEU A 17 -4.10 -40.28 -32.26
N ILE A 18 -4.12 -40.13 -30.95
CA ILE A 18 -4.36 -38.84 -30.31
C ILE A 18 -3.08 -38.04 -30.52
N MET A 19 -3.08 -37.22 -31.56
CA MET A 19 -2.11 -36.12 -31.69
C MET A 19 -2.36 -35.18 -30.50
N VAL A 20 -1.57 -35.37 -29.45
CA VAL A 20 -1.40 -34.33 -28.43
C VAL A 20 -0.61 -33.24 -29.10
N ALA A 21 -1.32 -32.30 -29.70
CA ALA A 21 -0.74 -31.02 -30.04
C ALA A 21 -0.26 -30.41 -28.71
N LYS A 22 1.05 -30.49 -28.45
CA LYS A 22 1.69 -29.63 -27.47
C LYS A 22 1.49 -28.21 -27.99
N ALA A 23 0.40 -27.58 -27.58
CA ALA A 23 0.31 -26.15 -27.59
C ALA A 23 1.40 -25.67 -26.65
N SER A 24 2.58 -25.38 -27.21
CA SER A 24 3.57 -24.53 -26.57
C SER A 24 2.95 -23.14 -26.51
N GLY A 25 1.95 -22.99 -25.63
CA GLY A 25 1.50 -21.69 -25.21
C GLY A 25 2.73 -21.06 -24.58
N LEU A 26 3.34 -20.15 -25.31
CA LEU A 26 4.16 -19.11 -24.70
C LEU A 26 3.25 -18.51 -23.61
N LEU A 27 3.48 -18.97 -22.37
CA LEU A 27 3.01 -18.26 -21.19
C LEU A 27 3.79 -16.95 -21.28
N LEU A 28 3.20 -15.97 -21.96
CA LEU A 28 3.60 -14.58 -21.75
C LEU A 28 3.55 -14.42 -20.23
N PRO A 29 4.65 -14.00 -19.59
CA PRO A 29 4.61 -13.72 -18.17
C PRO A 29 3.40 -12.81 -17.99
N ALA A 30 2.44 -13.24 -17.17
CA ALA A 30 1.38 -12.36 -16.75
C ALA A 30 2.10 -11.08 -16.34
N ARG A 31 1.84 -9.98 -17.06
CA ARG A 31 2.30 -8.68 -16.62
C ARG A 31 1.75 -8.60 -15.20
N ALA A 32 2.63 -8.77 -14.21
CA ALA A 32 2.28 -8.39 -12.87
C ALA A 32 1.75 -6.97 -13.05
N GLU A 33 0.46 -6.76 -12.76
CA GLU A 33 -0.10 -5.42 -12.71
C GLU A 33 0.76 -4.73 -11.68
N GLY A 34 1.79 -4.02 -12.16
CA GLY A 34 2.85 -3.51 -11.33
C GLY A 34 2.23 -2.47 -10.40
N PHE A 35 2.64 -2.46 -9.15
CA PHE A 35 2.27 -1.41 -8.23
C PHE A 35 2.60 -0.07 -8.86
N ALA A 36 1.58 0.65 -9.32
CA ALA A 36 1.76 1.97 -9.90
C ALA A 36 2.27 2.94 -8.83
N PRO A 37 3.21 3.83 -9.17
CA PRO A 37 3.69 4.84 -8.23
C PRO A 37 2.56 5.70 -7.69
N THR A 38 2.63 6.03 -6.42
CA THR A 38 1.72 6.99 -5.81
C THR A 38 2.08 8.39 -6.28
N GLU A 39 1.09 9.10 -6.83
CA GLU A 39 1.21 10.51 -7.18
C GLU A 39 0.99 11.39 -5.95
N SER A 40 1.69 12.53 -5.90
CA SER A 40 1.44 13.52 -4.85
C SER A 40 0.02 14.10 -4.97
N MET A 41 -0.67 14.17 -3.83
CA MET A 41 -2.02 14.74 -3.77
C MET A 41 -1.98 16.27 -3.76
N ALA A 42 -2.97 16.89 -4.37
CA ALA A 42 -3.14 18.34 -4.32
C ALA A 42 -3.25 18.81 -2.85
N GLY A 43 -2.47 19.82 -2.50
CA GLY A 43 -2.38 20.32 -1.12
C GLY A 43 -1.67 19.39 -0.14
N GLY A 44 -1.10 18.27 -0.60
CA GLY A 44 -0.36 17.34 0.25
C GLY A 44 0.85 17.97 0.93
N SER A 45 1.52 18.89 0.25
CA SER A 45 2.69 19.62 0.77
C SER A 45 2.36 20.89 1.56
N ASN A 46 1.08 21.21 1.77
CA ASN A 46 0.72 22.40 2.55
C ASN A 46 1.32 22.31 3.95
N ASN A 47 1.94 23.43 4.39
CA ASN A 47 2.60 23.54 5.69
C ASN A 47 3.73 22.54 5.95
N TYR A 48 4.24 21.87 4.91
CA TYR A 48 5.36 20.95 5.02
C TYR A 48 6.58 21.64 5.63
N ARG A 49 7.20 20.99 6.62
CA ARG A 49 8.42 21.43 7.30
C ARG A 49 9.45 20.32 7.26
N LYS A 50 10.47 20.47 6.42
CA LYS A 50 11.52 19.45 6.29
C LYS A 50 12.19 19.15 7.63
N GLY A 51 12.42 17.86 7.90
CA GLY A 51 13.28 17.43 9.01
C GLY A 51 12.59 17.33 10.36
N ALA A 52 11.26 17.13 10.42
CA ALA A 52 10.59 16.79 11.67
C ALA A 52 11.26 15.58 12.35
N ALA A 53 11.37 15.62 13.67
CA ALA A 53 12.04 14.57 14.45
C ALA A 53 11.32 13.23 14.35
N ILE A 54 12.09 12.13 14.35
CA ILE A 54 11.54 10.79 14.53
C ILE A 54 11.11 10.67 15.99
N MET A 55 9.86 10.23 16.21
CA MET A 55 9.28 10.11 17.52
C MET A 55 8.20 9.03 17.55
N ASP A 56 7.86 8.54 18.73
CA ASP A 56 6.80 7.54 18.92
C ASP A 56 5.42 8.19 18.93
N ARG A 57 5.35 9.47 19.30
CA ARG A 57 4.08 10.20 19.47
C ARG A 57 4.26 11.71 19.35
N ILE A 58 3.34 12.35 18.65
CA ILE A 58 3.15 13.80 18.65
C ILE A 58 2.21 14.16 19.81
N GLY A 59 2.54 15.16 20.60
CA GLY A 59 1.70 15.66 21.67
C GLY A 59 1.24 14.57 22.65
N LYS A 60 -0.02 14.63 23.06
CA LYS A 60 -0.60 13.64 23.98
C LYS A 60 -1.09 12.35 23.32
N GLY A 61 -1.14 12.32 22.01
CA GLY A 61 -1.63 11.16 21.26
C GLY A 61 -3.16 11.04 21.26
N GLY A 62 -3.64 9.82 21.02
CA GLY A 62 -5.07 9.48 20.99
C GLY A 62 -5.62 9.22 19.60
N PHE A 63 -4.94 9.65 18.54
CA PHE A 63 -5.25 9.39 17.14
C PHE A 63 -4.09 8.65 16.46
N TRP A 64 -4.38 7.70 15.58
CA TRP A 64 -3.36 6.93 14.89
C TRP A 64 -3.30 7.24 13.39
N MET A 65 -2.13 7.68 12.94
CA MET A 65 -1.76 7.67 11.53
C MET A 65 -0.97 6.41 11.23
N SER A 66 -1.39 5.66 10.22
CA SER A 66 -0.73 4.41 9.84
C SER A 66 -0.74 4.19 8.33
N GLY A 67 0.02 3.20 7.88
CA GLY A 67 0.03 2.82 6.48
C GLY A 67 1.16 1.90 6.13
N THR A 68 1.42 1.79 4.83
CA THR A 68 2.50 0.97 4.28
C THR A 68 3.26 1.72 3.20
N VAL A 69 4.53 1.34 3.04
CA VAL A 69 5.41 1.84 1.99
C VAL A 69 5.92 0.65 1.17
N ARG A 70 5.69 0.70 -0.13
CA ARG A 70 6.05 -0.36 -1.07
C ARG A 70 6.82 0.20 -2.25
N ARG A 71 7.62 -0.64 -2.89
CA ARG A 71 8.35 -0.31 -4.12
C ARG A 71 7.40 -0.37 -5.32
N ALA A 72 7.45 0.64 -6.17
CA ALA A 72 6.76 0.61 -7.47
C ALA A 72 7.26 -0.55 -8.34
N GLY A 73 6.36 -1.11 -9.12
CA GLY A 73 6.61 -2.23 -10.01
C GLY A 73 6.37 -3.58 -9.34
N ASN A 74 7.13 -3.96 -8.31
CA ASN A 74 7.05 -5.29 -7.71
C ASN A 74 6.28 -5.35 -6.38
N GLY A 75 5.90 -4.20 -5.80
CA GLY A 75 5.17 -4.14 -4.53
C GLY A 75 5.96 -4.60 -3.30
N ALA A 76 7.28 -4.77 -3.41
CA ALA A 76 8.09 -5.19 -2.27
C ALA A 76 7.98 -4.19 -1.12
N PRO A 77 7.86 -4.65 0.14
CA PRO A 77 7.85 -3.75 1.28
C PRO A 77 9.18 -3.00 1.40
N LEU A 78 9.12 -1.75 1.81
CA LEU A 78 10.29 -0.90 2.01
C LEU A 78 10.44 -0.59 3.49
N ALA A 79 11.43 -1.24 4.12
CA ALA A 79 11.79 -1.03 5.52
C ALA A 79 12.66 0.22 5.69
N GLY A 80 12.63 0.81 6.89
CA GLY A 80 13.50 1.91 7.27
C GLY A 80 13.19 3.24 6.56
N GLN A 81 12.06 3.35 5.86
CA GLN A 81 11.68 4.58 5.18
C GLN A 81 11.09 5.58 6.17
N ARG A 82 11.60 6.80 6.12
CA ARG A 82 11.13 7.89 6.99
C ARG A 82 9.87 8.51 6.40
N ILE A 83 8.79 8.47 7.16
CA ILE A 83 7.52 9.12 6.83
C ILE A 83 7.29 10.25 7.82
N GLN A 84 7.19 11.47 7.33
CA GLN A 84 6.80 12.63 8.11
C GLN A 84 5.30 12.79 8.09
N ILE A 85 4.73 13.18 9.23
CA ILE A 85 3.29 13.28 9.45
C ILE A 85 2.99 14.60 10.17
N TRP A 86 1.93 15.30 9.74
CA TRP A 86 1.43 16.49 10.42
C TRP A 86 -0.06 16.69 10.13
N ALA A 87 -0.72 17.43 10.98
CA ALA A 87 -2.13 17.78 10.83
C ALA A 87 -2.54 18.94 11.72
N HIS A 88 -3.71 19.51 11.46
CA HIS A 88 -4.42 20.36 12.41
C HIS A 88 -5.14 19.47 13.44
N THR A 89 -4.84 19.70 14.72
CA THR A 89 -5.29 18.83 15.80
C THR A 89 -5.89 19.65 16.94
N VAL A 90 -6.48 19.00 17.92
CA VAL A 90 -6.95 19.62 19.16
C VAL A 90 -5.83 20.29 19.98
N GLU A 91 -4.56 20.00 19.69
CA GLU A 91 -3.41 20.55 20.42
C GLU A 91 -2.58 21.58 19.64
N GLY A 92 -2.81 21.73 18.33
CA GLY A 92 -2.04 22.67 17.53
C GLY A 92 -2.43 22.72 16.06
N GLN A 93 -2.00 23.78 15.41
CA GLN A 93 -2.25 24.00 14.00
C GLN A 93 -1.19 23.30 13.14
N GLU A 94 -1.54 22.93 11.90
CA GLU A 94 -0.67 22.14 11.02
C GLU A 94 0.62 22.86 10.59
N GLN A 95 0.68 24.21 10.69
CA GLN A 95 1.90 24.98 10.40
C GLN A 95 2.87 25.03 11.59
N GLU A 96 2.45 24.63 12.78
CA GLU A 96 3.28 24.71 13.98
C GLU A 96 4.27 23.55 14.06
N PRO A 97 5.55 23.79 14.42
CA PRO A 97 6.57 22.74 14.47
C PRO A 97 6.19 21.54 15.35
N GLN A 98 5.52 21.78 16.48
CA GLN A 98 5.11 20.73 17.42
C GLN A 98 3.98 19.83 16.88
N SER A 99 3.33 20.21 15.78
CA SER A 99 2.32 19.39 15.11
C SER A 99 2.93 18.42 14.10
N HIS A 100 4.26 18.43 13.94
CA HIS A 100 5.00 17.60 13.01
C HIS A 100 5.81 16.53 13.74
N GLY A 101 5.80 15.31 13.22
CA GLY A 101 6.64 14.22 13.66
C GLY A 101 6.99 13.31 12.50
N ALA A 102 7.90 12.38 12.72
CA ALA A 102 8.22 11.36 11.74
C ALA A 102 8.35 9.99 12.40
N THR A 103 8.17 8.95 11.61
CA THR A 103 8.36 7.56 12.00
C THR A 103 9.10 6.80 10.91
N LEU A 104 9.61 5.62 11.22
CA LEU A 104 10.24 4.72 10.25
C LEU A 104 9.34 3.53 9.97
N THR A 105 9.39 3.03 8.74
CA THR A 105 8.74 1.77 8.39
C THR A 105 9.49 0.59 9.00
N ASP A 106 8.73 -0.43 9.40
CA ASP A 106 9.23 -1.72 9.86
C ASP A 106 9.66 -2.65 8.69
N GLU A 107 10.03 -3.89 9.00
CA GLU A 107 10.44 -4.90 8.01
C GLU A 107 9.37 -5.23 6.97
N ASN A 108 8.11 -5.04 7.29
CA ASN A 108 6.97 -5.25 6.41
C ASN A 108 6.59 -3.99 5.63
N GLY A 109 7.37 -2.91 5.76
CA GLY A 109 7.07 -1.61 5.17
C GLY A 109 5.91 -0.88 5.85
N ALA A 110 5.47 -1.34 7.03
CA ALA A 110 4.40 -0.70 7.77
C ALA A 110 4.93 0.44 8.66
N PHE A 111 4.15 1.48 8.80
CA PHE A 111 4.44 2.60 9.71
C PHE A 111 3.20 2.97 10.52
N ARG A 112 3.42 3.54 11.67
CA ARG A 112 2.39 4.19 12.47
C ARG A 112 3.00 5.27 13.35
N LEU A 113 2.22 6.30 13.62
CA LEU A 113 2.57 7.37 14.56
C LEU A 113 1.30 7.80 15.29
N GLU A 114 1.38 7.87 16.60
CA GLU A 114 0.30 8.41 17.43
C GLU A 114 0.38 9.94 17.44
N MET A 115 -0.76 10.60 17.38
CA MET A 115 -0.85 12.06 17.39
C MET A 115 -2.14 12.52 18.05
N PRO A 116 -2.29 13.80 18.40
CA PRO A 116 -3.57 14.31 18.91
C PRO A 116 -4.69 14.17 17.89
N GLN A 117 -5.94 14.12 18.36
CA GLN A 117 -7.12 14.03 17.50
C GLN A 117 -7.10 15.12 16.42
N ILE A 118 -7.20 14.69 15.17
CA ILE A 118 -7.35 15.59 14.01
C ILE A 118 -8.74 16.20 14.05
N ILE A 119 -8.80 17.50 13.83
CA ILE A 119 -10.05 18.26 13.78
C ILE A 119 -10.19 19.00 12.44
N PRO A 120 -11.40 19.35 12.02
CA PRO A 120 -11.60 20.08 10.77
C PRO A 120 -10.91 21.44 10.77
N ILE A 121 -10.30 21.76 9.63
CA ILE A 121 -9.86 23.11 9.27
C ILE A 121 -10.16 23.32 7.79
N PHE A 122 -10.83 24.39 7.43
CA PHE A 122 -11.20 24.73 6.04
C PHE A 122 -11.82 23.55 5.27
N GLY A 123 -12.80 22.87 5.87
CA GLY A 123 -13.51 21.73 5.27
C GLY A 123 -13.40 20.45 6.09
N GLN A 124 -13.14 19.31 5.40
CA GLN A 124 -13.04 18.01 6.06
C GLN A 124 -11.74 17.85 6.84
N PRO A 125 -11.76 17.15 8.00
CA PRO A 125 -10.55 16.84 8.73
C PRO A 125 -9.65 15.95 7.87
N HIS A 126 -8.36 16.24 7.87
CA HIS A 126 -7.37 15.55 7.06
C HIS A 126 -6.00 15.53 7.73
N GLY A 127 -5.20 14.57 7.35
CA GLY A 127 -3.79 14.52 7.71
C GLY A 127 -2.91 14.84 6.50
N HIS A 128 -1.64 15.06 6.75
CA HIS A 128 -0.61 15.19 5.75
C HIS A 128 0.50 14.19 6.04
N LEU A 129 1.05 13.60 4.97
CA LEU A 129 2.19 12.70 5.06
C LEU A 129 3.18 13.02 3.93
N ALA A 130 4.46 12.86 4.22
CA ALA A 130 5.52 13.04 3.23
C ALA A 130 6.54 11.93 3.29
N TYR A 131 6.93 11.45 2.11
CA TYR A 131 8.20 10.79 1.87
C TYR A 131 9.13 11.77 1.14
N ASP A 132 10.33 12.04 1.67
CA ASP A 132 11.28 13.02 1.11
C ASP A 132 12.76 12.65 1.33
N SER A 133 13.07 11.39 1.56
CA SER A 133 14.44 10.95 1.95
C SER A 133 15.42 10.85 0.77
N GLY A 134 14.98 11.05 -0.48
CA GLY A 134 15.87 11.17 -1.65
C GLY A 134 16.22 9.86 -2.36
N GLU A 135 16.02 8.69 -1.76
CA GLU A 135 16.21 7.38 -2.41
C GLU A 135 15.13 7.11 -3.47
N PHE A 136 13.92 7.57 -3.19
CA PHE A 136 12.77 7.52 -4.09
C PHE A 136 12.28 8.94 -4.35
N LYS A 137 11.44 9.08 -5.37
CA LYS A 137 10.79 10.37 -5.67
C LYS A 137 9.96 10.83 -4.47
N THR A 138 10.01 12.12 -4.20
CA THR A 138 9.22 12.75 -3.13
C THR A 138 7.73 12.59 -3.41
N VAL A 139 6.97 12.20 -2.39
CA VAL A 139 5.52 12.05 -2.46
C VAL A 139 4.86 12.72 -1.25
N PHE A 140 3.84 13.51 -1.51
CA PHE A 140 3.02 14.16 -0.50
C PHE A 140 1.58 13.64 -0.56
N LEU A 141 1.02 13.21 0.57
CA LEU A 141 -0.35 12.74 0.67
C LEU A 141 -1.18 13.66 1.56
N ARG A 142 -2.47 13.73 1.26
CA ARG A 142 -3.47 14.47 2.05
C ARG A 142 -4.73 13.63 2.18
N PRO A 143 -4.67 12.50 2.95
CA PRO A 143 -5.86 11.69 3.18
C PRO A 143 -6.88 12.45 4.02
N VAL A 144 -8.15 12.27 3.68
CA VAL A 144 -9.29 12.93 4.31
C VAL A 144 -10.04 11.92 5.18
N MET A 145 -10.39 12.32 6.39
CA MET A 145 -11.26 11.54 7.26
C MET A 145 -12.71 11.61 6.78
N ARG A 146 -13.41 10.49 6.84
CA ARG A 146 -14.85 10.44 6.51
C ARG A 146 -15.71 11.12 7.58
N SER A 147 -15.22 11.11 8.81
CA SER A 147 -15.88 11.69 9.97
C SER A 147 -14.85 12.24 10.95
N ALA A 148 -15.14 13.38 11.57
CA ALA A 148 -14.32 13.94 12.65
C ALA A 148 -14.27 13.06 13.93
N LYS A 149 -15.07 12.00 13.99
CA LYS A 149 -15.11 11.04 15.10
C LYS A 149 -14.15 9.85 14.90
N GLU A 150 -13.56 9.71 13.72
CA GLU A 150 -12.55 8.66 13.49
C GLU A 150 -11.33 8.90 14.38
N THR A 151 -10.77 7.82 14.89
CA THR A 151 -9.59 7.83 15.76
C THR A 151 -8.34 7.32 15.07
N SER A 152 -8.44 7.03 13.77
CA SER A 152 -7.34 6.61 12.93
C SER A 152 -7.55 7.02 11.48
N LEU A 153 -6.44 7.15 10.75
CA LEU A 153 -6.42 7.42 9.32
C LEU A 153 -5.28 6.64 8.68
N GLU A 154 -5.55 6.00 7.55
CA GLU A 154 -4.55 5.21 6.82
C GLU A 154 -4.15 5.89 5.52
N ALA A 155 -2.86 5.75 5.18
CA ALA A 155 -2.31 6.20 3.91
C ALA A 155 -1.19 5.27 3.45
N HIS A 156 -1.11 5.01 2.14
CA HIS A 156 -0.15 4.07 1.58
C HIS A 156 0.69 4.73 0.50
N PHE A 157 1.97 4.42 0.50
CA PHE A 157 2.92 4.89 -0.50
C PHE A 157 3.37 3.72 -1.37
N VAL A 158 3.39 3.95 -2.67
CA VAL A 158 4.10 3.13 -3.64
C VAL A 158 5.19 4.01 -4.25
N LEU A 159 6.44 3.79 -3.86
CA LEU A 159 7.54 4.68 -4.17
C LEU A 159 8.30 4.23 -5.42
N GLN A 160 8.52 5.17 -6.33
CA GLN A 160 9.36 5.01 -7.51
C GLN A 160 10.78 5.49 -7.20
N PRO A 161 11.83 4.75 -7.56
CA PRO A 161 13.22 5.24 -7.46
C PRO A 161 13.39 6.64 -8.07
N ALA A 162 14.23 7.47 -7.44
CA ALA A 162 14.51 8.84 -7.87
C ALA A 162 15.29 8.89 -9.18
#